data_6b93f7621c39114672b30395950033a5
#
_entry.id   6b93f7621c39114672b30395950033a5
#
_cell.length_a   1.000
_cell.length_b   1.000
_cell.length_c   1.000
_cell.angle_alpha   90.00
_cell.angle_beta   90.00
_cell.angle_gamma   90.00
#
_symmetry.space_group_name_H-M   'P 1'
#
loop_
_entity.id
_entity.type
_entity.pdbx_description
1 polymer ?
#
loop_
_entity_poly.entity_id
_entity_poly.type
_entity_poly.pdbx_seq_one_letter_code
_entity_poly.pdbx_strand_id
1 'polypeptide(L)'
;MKSIQETYAPNLACFGCGPANPKGLHVRSFPEGDEVVAEWQPSQEYEAFQGMLSGGIIGTLLDCHCNWSAAWHLMTKSGADKPPCTVTAEYAIKLFRPTPTDQPIKLVARVVESTDDRAVIEGELIAHDKICATCRGTFVAVKPGHPAYHRW
;
A
#
# COMPACT_ATOMS: atom_id res chain seq x y z
N MET A 1 -12.47 -13.61 -0.16
CA MET A 1 -12.11 -12.85 1.06
C MET A 1 -11.95 -11.37 0.68
N LYS A 2 -12.48 -10.49 1.52
CA LYS A 2 -12.35 -9.05 1.28
C LYS A 2 -11.00 -8.53 1.79
N SER A 3 -10.40 -7.63 1.04
CA SER A 3 -9.20 -6.92 1.46
C SER A 3 -9.50 -5.93 2.60
N ILE A 4 -8.46 -5.37 3.20
CA ILE A 4 -8.60 -4.31 4.20
C ILE A 4 -9.37 -3.13 3.59
N GLN A 5 -9.03 -2.72 2.37
CA GLN A 5 -9.67 -1.62 1.66
C GLN A 5 -11.17 -1.86 1.43
N GLU A 6 -11.53 -3.04 0.96
CA GLU A 6 -12.93 -3.37 0.70
C GLU A 6 -13.74 -3.48 1.99
N THR A 7 -13.11 -3.87 3.07
CA THR A 7 -13.77 -4.02 4.37
C THR A 7 -14.03 -2.67 5.02
N TYR A 8 -13.03 -1.78 5.03
CA TYR A 8 -13.08 -0.56 5.84
C TYR A 8 -13.26 0.72 5.03
N ALA A 9 -12.99 0.70 3.72
CA ALA A 9 -13.05 1.89 2.87
C ALA A 9 -13.68 1.59 1.50
N PRO A 10 -14.87 0.97 1.45
CA PRO A 10 -15.48 0.58 0.17
C PRO A 10 -15.78 1.76 -0.74
N ASN A 11 -15.94 2.95 -0.19
CA ASN A 11 -16.28 4.16 -0.96
C ASN A 11 -15.05 5.04 -1.28
N LEU A 12 -13.86 4.60 -0.88
CA LEU A 12 -12.63 5.35 -1.16
C LEU A 12 -12.33 5.35 -2.65
N ALA A 13 -12.02 6.53 -3.19
CA ALA A 13 -11.70 6.72 -4.61
C ALA A 13 -10.21 6.98 -4.85
N CYS A 14 -9.34 6.58 -3.94
CA CYS A 14 -7.90 6.73 -4.12
C CYS A 14 -7.45 6.07 -5.42
N PHE A 15 -6.59 6.76 -6.18
CA PHE A 15 -6.03 6.27 -7.43
C PHE A 15 -5.33 4.91 -7.28
N GLY A 16 -4.56 4.72 -6.21
CA GLY A 16 -3.81 3.48 -6.02
C GLY A 16 -4.62 2.34 -5.40
N CYS A 17 -5.45 2.63 -4.42
CA CYS A 17 -6.07 1.58 -3.59
C CYS A 17 -7.59 1.71 -3.39
N GLY A 18 -8.24 2.74 -3.92
CA GLY A 18 -9.66 2.98 -3.70
C GLY A 18 -10.55 1.97 -4.41
N PRO A 19 -11.38 1.20 -3.68
CA PRO A 19 -12.33 0.28 -4.31
C PRO A 19 -13.34 0.98 -5.23
N ALA A 20 -13.66 2.23 -4.93
CA ALA A 20 -14.68 2.99 -5.67
C ALA A 20 -14.16 3.70 -6.92
N ASN A 21 -12.85 3.70 -7.17
CA ASN A 21 -12.30 4.32 -8.38
C ASN A 21 -12.20 3.30 -9.51
N PRO A 22 -13.08 3.35 -10.54
CA PRO A 22 -13.05 2.37 -11.62
C PRO A 22 -11.79 2.43 -12.48
N LYS A 23 -11.05 3.53 -12.42
CA LYS A 23 -9.80 3.72 -13.16
C LYS A 23 -8.55 3.57 -12.30
N GLY A 24 -8.72 3.20 -11.03
CA GLY A 24 -7.61 3.04 -10.10
C GLY A 24 -6.87 1.71 -10.27
N LEU A 25 -5.75 1.60 -9.59
CA LEU A 25 -4.92 0.38 -9.63
C LEU A 25 -5.52 -0.74 -8.79
N HIS A 26 -6.38 -0.41 -7.85
CA HIS A 26 -7.09 -1.37 -6.98
C HIS A 26 -6.16 -2.28 -6.19
N VAL A 27 -5.16 -1.72 -5.53
CA VAL A 27 -4.34 -2.49 -4.59
C VAL A 27 -5.26 -3.09 -3.52
N ARG A 28 -5.09 -4.39 -3.27
CA ARG A 28 -5.85 -5.12 -2.26
C ARG A 28 -4.88 -5.74 -1.26
N SER A 29 -4.99 -5.30 -0.01
CA SER A 29 -4.07 -5.68 1.06
C SER A 29 -4.74 -6.64 2.03
N PHE A 30 -4.00 -7.68 2.43
CA PHE A 30 -4.49 -8.75 3.31
C PHE A 30 -3.50 -8.98 4.44
N PRO A 31 -3.95 -8.99 5.71
CA PRO A 31 -3.07 -9.37 6.80
C PRO A 31 -2.69 -10.85 6.71
N GLU A 32 -1.42 -11.14 6.97
CA GLU A 32 -0.89 -12.51 6.96
C GLU A 32 0.20 -12.62 8.02
N GLY A 33 -0.15 -13.09 9.23
CA GLY A 33 0.77 -13.11 10.36
C GLY A 33 1.18 -11.68 10.75
N ASP A 34 2.48 -11.45 10.81
CA ASP A 34 3.05 -10.14 11.15
C ASP A 34 3.23 -9.24 9.92
N GLU A 35 2.79 -9.70 8.76
CA GLU A 35 2.92 -8.98 7.50
C GLU A 35 1.56 -8.62 6.93
N VAL A 36 1.57 -7.68 6.00
CA VAL A 36 0.43 -7.41 5.12
C VAL A 36 0.90 -7.66 3.70
N VAL A 37 0.13 -8.44 2.97
CA VAL A 37 0.50 -8.89 1.62
C VAL A 37 -0.53 -8.45 0.59
N ALA A 38 -0.07 -8.28 -0.64
CA ALA A 38 -0.94 -8.03 -1.79
C ALA A 38 -0.36 -8.71 -3.02
N GLU A 39 -1.25 -9.05 -3.93
CA GLU A 39 -0.89 -9.52 -5.25
C GLU A 39 -1.54 -8.58 -6.27
N TRP A 40 -0.80 -8.19 -7.31
CA TRP A 40 -1.31 -7.25 -8.29
C TRP A 40 -0.84 -7.66 -9.68
N GLN A 41 -1.77 -7.65 -10.64
CA GLN A 41 -1.48 -8.01 -12.02
C GLN A 41 -1.17 -6.75 -12.83
N PRO A 42 0.07 -6.61 -13.30
CA PRO A 42 0.42 -5.50 -14.22
C PRO A 42 -0.32 -5.61 -15.55
N SER A 43 -0.55 -4.45 -16.18
CA SER A 43 -1.06 -4.39 -17.53
C SER A 43 -0.23 -3.39 -18.36
N GLN A 44 -0.34 -3.50 -19.68
CA GLN A 44 0.56 -2.84 -20.62
C GLN A 44 0.58 -1.31 -20.49
N GLU A 45 -0.57 -0.69 -20.16
CA GLU A 45 -0.66 0.76 -20.02
C GLU A 45 0.15 1.33 -18.85
N TYR A 46 0.62 0.47 -17.94
CA TYR A 46 1.44 0.88 -16.80
C TYR A 46 2.94 0.65 -17.03
N GLU A 47 3.33 0.26 -18.24
CA GLU A 47 4.73 0.02 -18.56
C GLU A 47 5.48 1.32 -18.85
N ALA A 48 6.74 1.38 -18.39
CA ALA A 48 7.66 2.44 -18.74
C ALA A 48 8.31 2.17 -20.10
N PHE A 49 8.66 0.91 -20.31
CA PHE A 49 9.14 0.38 -21.58
C PHE A 49 8.71 -1.07 -21.69
N GLN A 50 8.78 -1.62 -22.89
CA GLN A 50 8.15 -2.90 -23.20
C GLN A 50 8.49 -4.00 -22.19
N GLY A 51 7.46 -4.53 -21.55
CA GLY A 51 7.58 -5.63 -20.59
C GLY A 51 8.03 -5.23 -19.20
N MET A 52 8.21 -3.93 -18.91
CA MET A 52 8.71 -3.45 -17.62
C MET A 52 7.81 -2.37 -17.03
N LEU A 53 7.47 -2.53 -15.76
CA LEU A 53 6.56 -1.66 -15.02
C LEU A 53 7.16 -0.26 -14.78
N SER A 54 6.34 0.78 -14.89
CA SER A 54 6.75 2.16 -14.60
C SER A 54 7.13 2.33 -13.13
N GLY A 55 8.24 3.05 -12.90
CA GLY A 55 8.68 3.39 -11.54
C GLY A 55 7.66 4.20 -10.76
N GLY A 56 6.90 5.07 -11.43
CA GLY A 56 5.82 5.82 -10.78
C GLY A 56 4.68 4.92 -10.32
N ILE A 57 4.35 3.87 -11.08
CA ILE A 57 3.35 2.88 -10.67
C ILE A 57 3.89 2.05 -9.49
N ILE A 58 5.15 1.63 -9.54
CA ILE A 58 5.79 0.94 -8.41
C ILE A 58 5.67 1.76 -7.13
N GLY A 59 5.96 3.07 -7.22
CA GLY A 59 5.83 3.99 -6.10
C GLY A 59 4.40 4.05 -5.56
N THR A 60 3.41 4.14 -6.44
CA THR A 60 1.99 4.17 -6.05
C THR A 60 1.58 2.87 -5.34
N LEU A 61 1.96 1.73 -5.89
CA LEU A 61 1.62 0.42 -5.31
C LEU A 61 2.20 0.29 -3.90
N LEU A 62 3.48 0.62 -3.74
CA LEU A 62 4.16 0.51 -2.45
C LEU A 62 3.64 1.55 -1.45
N ASP A 63 3.41 2.78 -1.88
CA ASP A 63 2.85 3.83 -1.02
C ASP A 63 1.49 3.40 -0.45
N CYS A 64 0.56 3.03 -1.30
CA CYS A 64 -0.78 2.63 -0.87
C CYS A 64 -0.75 1.38 0.01
N HIS A 65 0.03 0.37 -0.37
CA HIS A 65 0.12 -0.86 0.40
C HIS A 65 0.72 -0.64 1.78
N CYS A 66 1.80 0.13 1.87
CA CYS A 66 2.43 0.47 3.14
C CYS A 66 1.52 1.34 4.01
N ASN A 67 0.80 2.29 3.41
CA ASN A 67 -0.15 3.12 4.13
C ASN A 67 -1.26 2.27 4.78
N TRP A 68 -1.82 1.31 4.06
CA TRP A 68 -2.82 0.41 4.62
C TRP A 68 -2.25 -0.53 5.67
N SER A 69 -0.99 -0.93 5.51
CA SER A 69 -0.30 -1.70 6.55
C SER A 69 -0.17 -0.90 7.84
N ALA A 70 0.14 0.39 7.74
CA ALA A 70 0.19 1.29 8.89
C ALA A 70 -1.18 1.45 9.54
N ALA A 71 -2.22 1.71 8.75
CA ALA A 71 -3.59 1.86 9.27
C ALA A 71 -4.07 0.59 9.98
N TRP A 72 -3.81 -0.57 9.39
CA TRP A 72 -4.12 -1.85 9.98
C TRP A 72 -3.39 -2.07 11.31
N HIS A 73 -2.08 -1.79 11.33
CA HIS A 73 -1.28 -1.93 12.54
C HIS A 73 -1.78 -1.02 13.67
N LEU A 74 -2.05 0.24 13.38
CA LEU A 74 -2.52 1.20 14.39
C LEU A 74 -3.89 0.80 14.94
N MET A 75 -4.78 0.28 14.08
CA MET A 75 -6.07 -0.24 14.50
C MET A 75 -5.92 -1.42 15.45
N THR A 76 -5.15 -2.41 15.07
CA THR A 76 -4.99 -3.64 15.87
C THR A 76 -4.26 -3.37 17.18
N LYS A 77 -3.26 -2.52 17.17
CA LYS A 77 -2.50 -2.13 18.36
C LYS A 77 -3.38 -1.41 19.38
N SER A 78 -4.28 -0.54 18.93
CA SER A 78 -5.18 0.22 19.83
C SER A 78 -6.43 -0.54 20.22
N GLY A 79 -6.74 -1.65 19.55
CA GLY A 79 -8.00 -2.38 19.75
C GLY A 79 -9.23 -1.70 19.17
N ALA A 80 -9.04 -0.74 18.26
CA ALA A 80 -10.14 -0.01 17.62
C ALA A 80 -10.88 -0.90 16.61
N ASP A 81 -12.16 -0.57 16.36
CA ASP A 81 -13.01 -1.30 15.41
C ASP A 81 -12.72 -0.93 13.96
N LYS A 82 -12.11 0.24 13.74
CA LYS A 82 -11.82 0.77 12.41
C LYS A 82 -10.40 1.30 12.36
N PRO A 83 -9.75 1.21 11.20
CA PRO A 83 -8.43 1.81 11.05
C PRO A 83 -8.55 3.35 11.06
N PRO A 84 -7.59 4.04 11.68
CA PRO A 84 -7.54 5.49 11.56
C PRO A 84 -7.24 5.88 10.12
N CYS A 85 -7.68 7.07 9.71
CA CYS A 85 -7.28 7.60 8.41
C CYS A 85 -5.83 8.03 8.47
N THR A 86 -4.97 7.33 7.74
CA THR A 86 -3.55 7.61 7.69
C THR A 86 -3.16 8.31 6.40
N VAL A 87 -2.15 9.15 6.49
CA VAL A 87 -1.54 9.82 5.33
C VAL A 87 -0.05 9.54 5.30
N THR A 88 0.50 9.59 4.10
CA THR A 88 1.94 9.42 3.88
C THR A 88 2.66 10.71 4.25
N ALA A 89 3.48 10.69 5.29
CA ALA A 89 4.30 11.84 5.67
C ALA A 89 5.57 11.92 4.82
N GLU A 90 6.20 10.77 4.61
CA GLU A 90 7.37 10.65 3.71
C GLU A 90 7.51 9.19 3.31
N TYR A 91 8.14 8.96 2.16
CA TYR A 91 8.57 7.63 1.79
C TYR A 91 9.75 7.69 0.83
N ALA A 92 10.57 6.65 0.87
CA ALA A 92 11.70 6.48 -0.02
C ALA A 92 11.55 5.15 -0.76
N ILE A 93 11.67 5.20 -2.07
CA ILE A 93 11.63 4.03 -2.95
C ILE A 93 13.02 3.78 -3.49
N LYS A 94 13.47 2.52 -3.41
CA LYS A 94 14.68 2.05 -4.08
C LYS A 94 14.30 1.07 -5.16
N LEU A 95 14.81 1.28 -6.36
CA LEU A 95 14.58 0.43 -7.52
C LEU A 95 15.86 -0.34 -7.81
N PHE A 96 15.87 -1.64 -7.49
CA PHE A 96 17.06 -2.49 -7.61
C PHE A 96 17.20 -3.10 -9.00
N ARG A 97 16.06 -3.40 -9.65
CA ARG A 97 16.02 -3.99 -10.99
C ARG A 97 14.68 -3.67 -11.63
N PRO A 98 14.61 -3.71 -12.99
CA PRO A 98 13.32 -3.58 -13.66
C PRO A 98 12.33 -4.65 -13.19
N THR A 99 11.06 -4.26 -13.10
CA THR A 99 9.98 -5.16 -12.69
C THR A 99 9.26 -5.69 -13.92
N PRO A 100 9.39 -7.01 -14.27
CA PRO A 100 8.67 -7.60 -15.39
C PRO A 100 7.14 -7.56 -15.17
N THR A 101 6.41 -7.40 -16.29
CA THR A 101 4.95 -7.28 -16.26
C THR A 101 4.24 -8.56 -16.73
N ASP A 102 4.98 -9.62 -16.99
CA ASP A 102 4.46 -10.88 -17.55
C ASP A 102 3.77 -11.79 -16.52
N GLN A 103 3.89 -11.48 -15.24
CA GLN A 103 3.30 -12.25 -14.15
C GLN A 103 2.79 -11.32 -13.06
N PRO A 104 1.87 -11.80 -12.18
CA PRO A 104 1.50 -11.05 -11.00
C PRO A 104 2.72 -10.71 -10.13
N ILE A 105 2.72 -9.53 -9.56
CA ILE A 105 3.73 -9.11 -8.60
C ILE A 105 3.18 -9.24 -7.18
N LYS A 106 4.07 -9.42 -6.23
CA LYS A 106 3.72 -9.52 -4.82
C LYS A 106 4.25 -8.30 -4.06
N LEU A 107 3.41 -7.76 -3.18
CA LEU A 107 3.80 -6.72 -2.24
C LEU A 107 3.78 -7.31 -0.83
N VAL A 108 4.82 -7.05 -0.07
CA VAL A 108 4.92 -7.49 1.33
C VAL A 108 5.32 -6.30 2.17
N ALA A 109 4.60 -6.03 3.24
CA ALA A 109 4.90 -4.91 4.12
C ALA A 109 4.94 -5.35 5.58
N ARG A 110 5.82 -4.74 6.36
CA ARG A 110 5.97 -4.98 7.79
C ARG A 110 6.24 -3.70 8.53
N VAL A 111 5.79 -3.67 9.78
CA VAL A 111 6.03 -2.54 10.68
C VAL A 111 7.45 -2.62 11.22
N VAL A 112 8.16 -1.49 11.15
CA VAL A 112 9.51 -1.35 11.72
C VAL A 112 9.42 -0.80 13.13
N GLU A 113 8.66 0.28 13.31
CA GLU A 113 8.41 0.93 14.59
C GLU A 113 7.10 1.70 14.54
N SER A 114 6.52 1.98 15.69
CA SER A 114 5.29 2.75 15.75
C SER A 114 5.13 3.48 17.09
N THR A 115 4.33 4.53 17.06
CA THR A 115 3.81 5.23 18.23
C THR A 115 2.28 5.07 18.23
N ASP A 116 1.56 5.86 19.01
CA ASP A 116 0.09 5.76 19.05
C ASP A 116 -0.58 6.25 17.76
N ASP A 117 0.05 7.17 17.03
CA ASP A 117 -0.53 7.81 15.85
C ASP A 117 0.37 7.74 14.59
N ARG A 118 1.43 6.95 14.63
CA ARG A 118 2.43 6.91 13.56
C ARG A 118 3.02 5.52 13.43
N ALA A 119 3.30 5.09 12.20
CA ALA A 119 4.02 3.85 11.94
C ALA A 119 5.04 4.02 10.82
N VAL A 120 6.20 3.44 11.02
CA VAL A 120 7.22 3.29 9.97
C VAL A 120 7.07 1.90 9.39
N ILE A 121 6.89 1.83 8.08
CA ILE A 121 6.64 0.58 7.34
C ILE A 121 7.76 0.35 6.34
N GLU A 122 8.22 -0.89 6.25
CA GLU A 122 9.05 -1.35 5.14
C GLU A 122 8.24 -2.25 4.24
N GLY A 123 8.30 -1.98 2.94
CA GLY A 123 7.61 -2.75 1.92
C GLY A 123 8.58 -3.25 0.86
N GLU A 124 8.22 -4.38 0.26
CA GLU A 124 8.96 -5.01 -0.83
C GLU A 124 8.03 -5.30 -1.99
N LEU A 125 8.50 -5.05 -3.20
CA LEU A 125 7.84 -5.48 -4.43
C LEU A 125 8.66 -6.61 -5.02
N ILE A 126 8.02 -7.76 -5.21
CA ILE A 126 8.65 -9.00 -5.63
C ILE A 126 8.06 -9.44 -6.97
N ALA A 127 8.91 -9.67 -7.95
CA ALA A 127 8.55 -10.24 -9.25
C ALA A 127 9.55 -11.33 -9.61
N HIS A 128 9.08 -12.44 -10.15
CA HIS A 128 9.92 -13.61 -10.49
C HIS A 128 10.78 -14.05 -9.28
N ASP A 129 10.18 -14.06 -8.08
CA ASP A 129 10.83 -14.42 -6.82
C ASP A 129 12.03 -13.54 -6.44
N LYS A 130 12.12 -12.34 -7.02
CA LYS A 130 13.20 -11.40 -6.74
C LYS A 130 12.66 -10.07 -6.25
N ILE A 131 13.32 -9.48 -5.26
CA ILE A 131 12.98 -8.13 -4.81
C ILE A 131 13.42 -7.14 -5.89
N CYS A 132 12.45 -6.47 -6.51
CA CYS A 132 12.71 -5.49 -7.55
C CYS A 132 12.75 -4.06 -7.01
N ALA A 133 11.98 -3.80 -5.95
CA ALA A 133 11.92 -2.49 -5.31
C ALA A 133 11.62 -2.62 -3.84
N THR A 134 12.01 -1.62 -3.06
CA THR A 134 11.67 -1.50 -1.66
C THR A 134 11.14 -0.11 -1.35
N CYS A 135 10.35 -0.02 -0.29
CA CYS A 135 9.83 1.23 0.24
C CYS A 135 10.10 1.27 1.75
N ARG A 136 10.53 2.42 2.25
CA ARG A 136 10.49 2.72 3.67
C ARG A 136 9.72 4.02 3.83
N GLY A 137 8.61 4.00 4.56
CA GLY A 137 7.74 5.15 4.70
C GLY A 137 7.26 5.37 6.11
N THR A 138 6.91 6.62 6.39
CA THR A 138 6.29 7.03 7.64
C THR A 138 4.85 7.47 7.34
N PHE A 139 3.89 6.88 8.05
CA PHE A 139 2.47 7.08 7.84
C PHE A 139 1.85 7.54 9.17
N VAL A 140 1.03 8.57 9.10
CA VAL A 140 0.52 9.26 10.29
C VAL A 140 -1.01 9.27 10.30
N ALA A 141 -1.59 8.86 11.44
CA ALA A 141 -3.02 8.99 11.66
C ALA A 141 -3.38 10.46 11.81
N VAL A 142 -4.33 10.94 11.02
CA VAL A 142 -4.73 12.34 11.04
C VAL A 142 -5.81 12.59 12.09
N LYS A 143 -5.87 13.82 12.57
CA LYS A 143 -6.81 14.26 13.60
C LYS A 143 -8.00 14.99 13.00
N PRO A 144 -9.11 15.18 13.77
CA PRO A 144 -10.24 15.99 13.30
C PRO A 144 -9.77 17.36 12.80
N GLY A 145 -10.32 17.82 11.69
CA GLY A 145 -9.95 19.05 11.02
C GLY A 145 -8.97 18.88 9.87
N HIS A 146 -8.29 17.72 9.76
CA HIS A 146 -7.44 17.44 8.62
C HIS A 146 -8.29 17.05 7.40
N PRO A 147 -7.93 17.48 6.16
CA PRO A 147 -8.70 17.15 4.95
C PRO A 147 -8.88 15.65 4.71
N ALA A 148 -7.97 14.81 5.18
CA ALA A 148 -8.05 13.37 5.03
C ALA A 148 -8.81 12.67 6.17
N TYR A 149 -9.27 13.40 7.18
CA TYR A 149 -10.06 12.82 8.25
C TYR A 149 -11.42 12.37 7.69
N HIS A 150 -11.86 11.18 8.01
CA HIS A 150 -13.08 10.57 7.47
C HIS A 150 -13.02 10.19 5.98
N ARG A 151 -11.84 10.03 5.39
CA ARG A 151 -11.76 9.70 3.95
C ARG A 151 -12.09 8.23 3.63
N TRP A 152 -12.25 7.37 4.64
CA TRP A 152 -12.76 5.99 4.45
C TRP A 152 -13.72 5.54 5.55
#